data_ea7a4d2028b391438bce5ae7746d93db
#
_entry.id   ea7a4d2028b391438bce5ae7746d93db
#
_cell.length_a   1.000
_cell.length_b   1.000
_cell.length_c   1.000
_cell.angle_alpha   90.00
_cell.angle_beta   90.00
_cell.angle_gamma   90.00
#
_symmetry.space_group_name_H-M   'P 1'
#
loop_
_entity.id
_entity.type
_entity.pdbx_description
1 polymer ?
#
loop_
_entity_poly.entity_id
_entity_poly.type
_entity_poly.pdbx_seq_one_letter_code
_entity_poly.pdbx_strand_id
1 'polypeptide(L)'
;MLTNTRLVRVQWGDCDPAGIVFYPRYFEWFDACTILLFEKATGMIKSRMLERYGGAGLALLEARANFKVASQYGDDIEIETQIREFRRSSFFVEHKITKNGTLAVEGFETRLWTVRGGADPNRLKSGAMPAEIIEAFQRG
;
A
#
# COMPACT_ATOMS: atom_id res chain seq x y z
N MET A 1 -11.99 7.40 7.60
CA MET A 1 -10.60 7.60 7.22
C MET A 1 -10.44 7.63 5.70
N LEU A 2 -9.42 8.29 5.18
CA LEU A 2 -9.21 8.44 3.74
C LEU A 2 -9.07 7.10 3.03
N THR A 3 -9.70 6.96 1.87
CA THR A 3 -9.53 5.81 0.98
C THR A 3 -9.05 6.27 -0.38
N ASN A 4 -8.40 5.38 -1.11
CA ASN A 4 -8.04 5.61 -2.50
C ASN A 4 -8.44 4.38 -3.32
N THR A 5 -8.93 4.61 -4.52
CA THR A 5 -9.30 3.54 -5.45
C THR A 5 -8.46 3.66 -6.71
N ARG A 6 -7.86 2.55 -7.11
CA ARG A 6 -7.08 2.46 -8.34
C ARG A 6 -7.71 1.44 -9.28
N LEU A 7 -7.87 1.82 -10.54
CA LEU A 7 -8.33 0.90 -11.60
C LEU A 7 -7.10 0.28 -12.26
N VAL A 8 -7.13 -1.05 -12.40
CA VAL A 8 -6.05 -1.79 -13.05
C VAL A 8 -6.64 -2.70 -14.12
N ARG A 9 -6.11 -2.60 -15.35
CA ARG A 9 -6.37 -3.58 -16.39
C ARG A 9 -5.28 -4.64 -16.30
N VAL A 10 -5.67 -5.91 -16.09
CA VAL A 10 -4.71 -7.03 -16.05
C VAL A 10 -4.06 -7.16 -17.43
N GLN A 11 -2.72 -7.08 -17.45
CA GLN A 11 -1.93 -7.17 -18.66
C GLN A 11 -1.49 -8.61 -18.93
N TRP A 12 -1.11 -8.87 -20.19
CA TRP A 12 -0.61 -10.20 -20.57
C TRP A 12 0.56 -10.64 -19.66
N GLY A 13 1.51 -9.73 -19.41
CA GLY A 13 2.69 -9.99 -18.58
C GLY A 13 2.41 -10.18 -17.10
N ASP A 14 1.18 -9.90 -16.63
CA ASP A 14 0.79 -10.11 -15.23
C ASP A 14 0.40 -11.56 -14.96
N CYS A 15 0.23 -12.37 -16.01
CA CYS A 15 -0.32 -13.71 -15.90
C CYS A 15 0.76 -14.78 -15.97
N ASP A 16 0.50 -15.92 -15.35
CA ASP A 16 1.35 -17.11 -15.40
C ASP A 16 0.85 -18.09 -16.49
N PRO A 17 1.54 -19.22 -16.71
CA PRO A 17 1.10 -20.20 -17.71
C PRO A 17 -0.30 -20.78 -17.51
N ALA A 18 -0.86 -20.69 -16.30
CA ALA A 18 -2.24 -21.11 -16.04
C ALA A 18 -3.27 -20.09 -16.57
N GLY A 19 -2.83 -18.93 -17.02
CA GLY A 19 -3.70 -17.90 -17.59
C GLY A 19 -4.34 -16.97 -16.58
N ILE A 20 -3.94 -17.07 -15.32
CA ILE A 20 -4.43 -16.17 -14.26
C ILE A 20 -3.28 -15.30 -13.76
N VAL A 21 -3.63 -14.22 -13.07
CA VAL A 21 -2.64 -13.33 -12.49
C VAL A 21 -1.64 -14.12 -11.63
N PHE A 22 -0.34 -13.93 -11.91
CA PHE A 22 0.72 -14.49 -11.08
C PHE A 22 0.70 -13.79 -9.73
N TYR A 23 0.51 -14.53 -8.64
CA TYR A 23 0.15 -13.97 -7.34
C TYR A 23 1.08 -12.86 -6.81
N PRO A 24 2.41 -12.85 -7.07
CA PRO A 24 3.25 -11.75 -6.62
C PRO A 24 2.85 -10.39 -7.20
N ARG A 25 2.16 -10.36 -8.35
CA ARG A 25 1.66 -9.13 -8.94
C ARG A 25 0.69 -8.41 -8.02
N TYR A 26 -0.12 -9.15 -7.28
CA TYR A 26 -1.03 -8.55 -6.31
C TYR A 26 -0.27 -7.75 -5.24
N PHE A 27 0.83 -8.29 -4.75
CA PHE A 27 1.65 -7.62 -3.74
C PHE A 27 2.35 -6.38 -4.31
N GLU A 28 2.75 -6.40 -5.57
CA GLU A 28 3.29 -5.21 -6.25
C GLU A 28 2.21 -4.12 -6.35
N TRP A 29 0.99 -4.49 -6.72
CA TRP A 29 -0.13 -3.56 -6.78
C TRP A 29 -0.47 -3.00 -5.41
N PHE A 30 -0.46 -3.82 -4.37
CA PHE A 30 -0.71 -3.35 -3.00
C PHE A 30 0.35 -2.35 -2.55
N ASP A 31 1.61 -2.64 -2.81
CA ASP A 31 2.71 -1.71 -2.49
C ASP A 31 2.49 -0.36 -3.17
N ALA A 32 2.21 -0.37 -4.46
CA ALA A 32 1.95 0.85 -5.22
C ALA A 32 0.70 1.59 -4.69
N CYS A 33 -0.35 0.85 -4.33
CA CYS A 33 -1.58 1.45 -3.82
C CYS A 33 -1.41 2.07 -2.44
N THR A 34 -0.58 1.50 -1.58
CA THR A 34 -0.23 2.11 -0.30
C THR A 34 0.47 3.45 -0.52
N ILE A 35 1.42 3.49 -1.44
CA ILE A 35 2.13 4.73 -1.79
C ILE A 35 1.15 5.78 -2.33
N LEU A 36 0.27 5.38 -3.25
CA LEU A 36 -0.75 6.28 -3.81
C LEU A 36 -1.67 6.86 -2.74
N LEU A 37 -2.00 6.07 -1.73
CA LEU A 37 -2.84 6.54 -0.63
C LEU A 37 -2.14 7.64 0.17
N PHE A 38 -0.83 7.46 0.47
CA PHE A 38 -0.04 8.49 1.15
C PHE A 38 0.11 9.74 0.28
N GLU A 39 0.27 9.58 -1.03
CA GLU A 39 0.35 10.72 -1.96
C GLU A 39 -0.96 11.49 -1.96
N LYS A 40 -2.09 10.79 -1.95
CA LYS A 40 -3.40 11.42 -1.87
C LYS A 40 -3.58 12.19 -0.56
N ALA A 41 -3.18 11.58 0.56
CA ALA A 41 -3.33 12.20 1.89
C ALA A 41 -2.48 13.45 2.03
N THR A 42 -1.23 13.41 1.58
CA THR A 42 -0.26 14.48 1.81
C THR A 42 -0.18 15.50 0.68
N GLY A 43 -0.69 15.16 -0.50
CA GLY A 43 -0.53 16.00 -1.69
C GLY A 43 0.89 16.00 -2.25
N MET A 44 1.74 15.09 -1.78
CA MET A 44 3.15 15.01 -2.16
C MET A 44 3.50 13.62 -2.67
N ILE A 45 4.40 13.52 -3.64
CA ILE A 45 4.97 12.21 -4.00
C ILE A 45 5.80 11.69 -2.83
N LYS A 46 5.93 10.37 -2.75
CA LYS A 46 6.57 9.70 -1.61
C LYS A 46 7.93 10.27 -1.24
N SER A 47 8.79 10.51 -2.23
CA SER A 47 10.15 11.03 -1.98
C SER A 47 10.13 12.40 -1.30
N ARG A 48 9.21 13.27 -1.70
CA ARG A 48 9.06 14.60 -1.08
C ARG A 48 8.46 14.51 0.32
N MET A 49 7.50 13.62 0.52
CA MET A 49 6.91 13.38 1.83
C MET A 49 7.97 12.92 2.83
N LEU A 50 8.80 11.95 2.44
CA LEU A 50 9.86 11.45 3.30
C LEU A 50 10.87 12.55 3.64
N GLU A 51 11.28 13.35 2.64
CA GLU A 51 12.20 14.46 2.85
C GLU A 51 11.61 15.49 3.81
N ARG A 52 10.36 15.88 3.59
CA ARG A 52 9.67 16.90 4.39
C ARG A 52 9.58 16.51 5.87
N TYR A 53 9.33 15.25 6.16
CA TYR A 53 9.08 14.78 7.52
C TYR A 53 10.24 13.98 8.12
N GLY A 54 11.38 13.97 7.45
CA GLY A 54 12.57 13.30 7.96
C GLY A 54 12.46 11.78 8.02
N GLY A 55 11.63 11.19 7.16
CA GLY A 55 11.48 9.75 7.07
C GLY A 55 12.46 9.11 6.09
N ALA A 56 12.71 7.83 6.28
CA ALA A 56 13.54 7.03 5.38
C ALA A 56 12.70 6.12 4.48
N GLY A 57 11.52 5.70 4.93
CA GLY A 57 10.65 4.85 4.14
C GLY A 57 9.45 4.34 4.91
N LEU A 58 8.63 3.58 4.20
CA LEU A 58 7.46 2.87 4.73
C LEU A 58 7.78 1.38 4.67
N ALA A 59 8.57 0.90 5.63
CA ALA A 59 9.08 -0.47 5.61
C ALA A 59 7.94 -1.49 5.78
N LEU A 60 8.01 -2.57 5.03
CA LEU A 60 7.06 -3.65 5.11
C LEU A 60 7.49 -4.66 6.15
N LEU A 61 6.62 -4.95 7.12
CA LEU A 61 6.84 -5.98 8.14
C LEU A 61 6.14 -7.28 7.80
N GLU A 62 4.93 -7.16 7.25
CA GLU A 62 4.11 -8.32 6.90
C GLU A 62 3.21 -7.95 5.73
N ALA A 63 3.06 -8.88 4.80
CA ALA A 63 2.08 -8.78 3.74
C ALA A 63 1.37 -10.13 3.62
N ARG A 64 0.05 -10.10 3.55
CA ARG A 64 -0.75 -11.32 3.35
C ARG A 64 -1.97 -11.00 2.51
N ALA A 65 -2.51 -12.03 1.90
CA ALA A 65 -3.69 -11.87 1.06
C ALA A 65 -4.55 -13.14 1.11
N ASN A 66 -5.85 -12.94 0.92
CA ASN A 66 -6.81 -14.01 0.73
C ASN A 66 -7.32 -13.92 -0.70
N PHE A 67 -7.10 -14.96 -1.48
CA PHE A 67 -7.48 -15.03 -2.89
C PHE A 67 -8.81 -15.76 -3.02
N LYS A 68 -9.85 -15.05 -3.45
CA LYS A 68 -11.23 -15.58 -3.55
C LYS A 68 -11.66 -15.85 -4.98
N VAL A 69 -11.31 -14.97 -5.90
CA VAL A 69 -11.65 -15.08 -7.32
C VAL A 69 -10.41 -14.74 -8.13
N ALA A 70 -10.05 -15.62 -9.06
CA ALA A 70 -8.93 -15.38 -9.95
C ALA A 70 -9.27 -14.32 -10.99
N SER A 71 -8.25 -13.60 -11.44
CA SER A 71 -8.37 -12.65 -12.54
C SER A 71 -7.44 -13.07 -13.67
N GLN A 72 -7.80 -12.68 -14.89
CA GLN A 72 -7.07 -13.07 -16.09
C GLN A 72 -6.82 -11.88 -17.00
N TYR A 73 -6.01 -12.07 -18.02
CA TYR A 73 -5.69 -11.03 -18.99
C TYR A 73 -6.96 -10.33 -19.49
N GLY A 74 -6.94 -9.02 -19.49
CA GLY A 74 -8.04 -8.20 -19.96
C GLY A 74 -9.09 -7.86 -18.93
N ASP A 75 -9.04 -8.46 -17.74
CA ASP A 75 -9.97 -8.10 -16.66
C ASP A 75 -9.65 -6.71 -16.14
N ASP A 76 -10.70 -5.97 -15.79
CA ASP A 76 -10.59 -4.69 -15.11
C ASP A 76 -10.90 -4.93 -13.63
N ILE A 77 -9.97 -4.55 -12.77
CA ILE A 77 -10.13 -4.71 -11.32
C ILE A 77 -9.99 -3.35 -10.63
N GLU A 78 -10.68 -3.20 -9.51
CA GLU A 78 -10.58 -2.01 -8.67
C GLU A 78 -9.88 -2.39 -7.38
N ILE A 79 -8.91 -1.59 -6.96
CA ILE A 79 -8.21 -1.79 -5.70
C ILE A 79 -8.51 -0.60 -4.80
N GLU A 80 -9.28 -0.84 -3.75
CA GLU A 80 -9.56 0.17 -2.73
C GLU A 80 -8.60 -0.04 -1.57
N THR A 81 -7.93 1.02 -1.16
CA THR A 81 -6.90 0.99 -0.11
C THR A 81 -7.26 1.97 1.00
N GLN A 82 -7.12 1.54 2.24
CA GLN A 82 -7.30 2.40 3.40
C GLN A 82 -6.38 1.97 4.54
N ILE A 83 -6.04 2.92 5.42
CA ILE A 83 -5.33 2.62 6.67
C ILE A 83 -6.39 2.23 7.71
N ARG A 84 -6.22 1.06 8.32
CA ARG A 84 -7.13 0.59 9.37
C ARG A 84 -6.79 1.18 10.72
N GLU A 85 -5.51 1.35 11.00
CA GLU A 85 -5.04 1.81 12.29
C GLU A 85 -3.64 2.39 12.16
N PHE A 86 -3.40 3.50 12.84
CA PHE A 86 -2.06 4.03 13.09
C PHE A 86 -1.69 3.75 14.55
N ARG A 87 -0.50 3.23 14.76
CA ARG A 87 0.13 3.18 16.08
C ARG A 87 1.26 4.20 16.09
N ARG A 88 2.15 4.13 17.09
CA ARG A 88 3.24 5.11 17.19
C ARG A 88 4.09 5.17 15.92
N SER A 89 4.55 4.03 15.43
CA SER A 89 5.39 3.95 14.24
C SER A 89 4.84 2.98 13.20
N SER A 90 4.05 2.00 13.62
CA SER A 90 3.45 1.03 12.70
C SER A 90 2.06 1.48 12.25
N PHE A 91 1.64 0.95 11.12
CA PHE A 91 0.29 1.16 10.62
C PHE A 91 -0.16 -0.06 9.81
N PHE A 92 -1.48 -0.24 9.77
CA PHE A 92 -2.09 -1.39 9.13
C PHE A 92 -2.88 -0.93 7.91
N VAL A 93 -2.58 -1.53 6.76
CA VAL A 93 -3.21 -1.20 5.48
C VAL A 93 -4.10 -2.35 5.05
N GLU A 94 -5.29 -2.01 4.57
CA GLU A 94 -6.20 -2.98 3.99
C GLU A 94 -6.46 -2.62 2.53
N HIS A 95 -6.37 -3.63 1.67
CA HIS A 95 -6.70 -3.52 0.25
C HIS A 95 -7.85 -4.45 -0.07
N LYS A 96 -8.82 -3.98 -0.85
CA LYS A 96 -9.90 -4.80 -1.37
C LYS A 96 -9.89 -4.71 -2.88
N ILE A 97 -9.72 -5.84 -3.53
CA ILE A 97 -9.82 -5.92 -4.98
C ILE A 97 -11.20 -6.44 -5.34
N THR A 98 -11.94 -5.68 -6.13
CA THR A 98 -13.22 -6.11 -6.66
C THR A 98 -13.15 -6.24 -8.18
N LYS A 99 -13.88 -7.22 -8.69
CA LYS A 99 -14.05 -7.46 -10.11
C LYS A 99 -15.55 -7.60 -10.40
N ASN A 100 -16.08 -6.68 -11.21
CA ASN A 100 -17.52 -6.65 -11.50
C ASN A 100 -18.38 -6.64 -10.22
N GLY A 101 -17.96 -5.87 -9.22
CA GLY A 101 -18.67 -5.75 -7.95
C GLY A 101 -18.46 -6.90 -6.97
N THR A 102 -17.72 -7.94 -7.35
CA THR A 102 -17.44 -9.09 -6.49
C THR A 102 -16.05 -8.97 -5.86
N LEU A 103 -15.97 -9.19 -4.55
CA LEU A 103 -14.68 -9.18 -3.84
C LEU A 103 -13.82 -10.36 -4.33
N ALA A 104 -12.70 -10.03 -4.96
CA ALA A 104 -11.80 -11.02 -5.56
C ALA A 104 -10.60 -11.33 -4.67
N VAL A 105 -10.00 -10.31 -4.05
CA VAL A 105 -8.83 -10.48 -3.20
C VAL A 105 -8.91 -9.49 -2.04
N GLU A 106 -8.53 -9.93 -0.85
CA GLU A 106 -8.29 -9.06 0.30
C GLU A 106 -6.79 -9.06 0.59
N GLY A 107 -6.20 -7.88 0.71
CA GLY A 107 -4.79 -7.73 1.03
C GLY A 107 -4.60 -6.96 2.33
N PHE A 108 -3.57 -7.33 3.08
CA PHE A 108 -3.25 -6.71 4.36
C PHE A 108 -1.75 -6.50 4.46
N GLU A 109 -1.36 -5.31 4.92
CA GLU A 109 0.04 -4.98 5.15
C GLU A 109 0.20 -4.39 6.53
N THR A 110 1.28 -4.75 7.19
CA THR A 110 1.77 -4.07 8.39
C THR A 110 3.06 -3.38 7.99
N ARG A 111 3.11 -2.06 8.19
CA ARG A 111 4.26 -1.25 7.80
C ARG A 111 4.75 -0.38 8.96
N LEU A 112 5.99 0.11 8.82
CA LEU A 112 6.61 1.02 9.76
C LEU A 112 7.02 2.31 9.06
N TRP A 113 6.77 3.43 9.72
CA TRP A 113 7.50 4.66 9.43
C TRP A 113 8.93 4.46 9.93
N THR A 114 9.89 4.61 9.03
CA THR A 114 11.30 4.42 9.38
C THR A 114 12.08 5.71 9.24
N VAL A 115 13.13 5.79 10.04
CA VAL A 115 14.09 6.90 10.01
C VAL A 115 15.48 6.30 9.97
N ARG A 116 16.45 7.08 9.52
CA ARG A 116 17.85 6.67 9.62
C ARG A 116 18.32 6.90 11.04
N GLY A 117 19.09 5.94 11.59
CA GLY A 117 19.40 5.97 13.00
C GLY A 117 20.85 5.78 13.34
N GLY A 118 21.26 6.47 14.41
CA GLY A 118 22.54 6.26 15.05
C GLY A 118 23.75 6.74 14.25
N ALA A 119 24.89 6.14 14.51
CA ALA A 119 26.15 6.46 13.87
C ALA A 119 26.23 5.91 12.44
N ASP A 120 25.38 4.94 12.08
CA ASP A 120 25.34 4.36 10.74
C ASP A 120 24.16 4.93 9.96
N PRO A 121 24.40 5.82 8.96
CA PRO A 121 23.34 6.42 8.18
C PRO A 121 22.58 5.42 7.29
N ASN A 122 23.11 4.22 7.11
CA ASN A 122 22.45 3.18 6.33
C ASN A 122 21.51 2.32 7.18
N ARG A 123 21.58 2.47 8.50
CA ARG A 123 20.72 1.72 9.40
C ARG A 123 19.34 2.39 9.50
N LEU A 124 18.31 1.61 9.26
CA LEU A 124 16.92 2.04 9.43
C LEU A 124 16.40 1.60 10.79
N LYS A 125 15.62 2.45 11.42
CA LYS A 125 14.92 2.13 12.65
C LYS A 125 13.50 2.69 12.60
N SER A 126 12.63 2.20 13.47
CA SER A 126 11.28 2.75 13.59
C SER A 126 11.34 4.17 14.13
N GLY A 127 10.48 5.03 13.61
CA GLY A 127 10.27 6.38 14.09
C GLY A 127 8.80 6.67 14.25
N ALA A 128 8.47 7.66 15.08
CA ALA A 128 7.07 8.03 15.26
C ALA A 128 6.49 8.58 13.96
N MET A 129 5.33 8.08 13.57
CA MET A 129 4.60 8.62 12.42
C MET A 129 4.28 10.09 12.69
N PRO A 130 4.64 11.01 11.78
CA PRO A 130 4.33 12.43 11.98
C PRO A 130 2.84 12.68 12.18
N ALA A 131 2.50 13.48 13.19
CA ALA A 131 1.11 13.77 13.51
C ALA A 131 0.36 14.42 12.34
N GLU A 132 1.04 15.26 11.56
CA GLU A 132 0.42 15.93 10.42
C GLU A 132 -0.02 14.92 9.34
N ILE A 133 0.73 13.84 9.17
CA ILE A 133 0.36 12.78 8.22
C ILE A 133 -0.90 12.06 8.72
N ILE A 134 -0.93 11.68 9.99
CA ILE A 134 -2.10 11.04 10.59
C ILE A 134 -3.34 11.91 10.42
N GLU A 135 -3.21 13.21 10.70
CA GLU A 135 -4.30 14.17 10.54
C GLU A 135 -4.79 14.24 9.09
N ALA A 136 -3.87 14.19 8.13
CA ALA A 136 -4.22 14.20 6.71
C ALA A 136 -5.13 13.03 6.33
N PHE A 137 -4.86 11.85 6.88
CA PHE A 137 -5.73 10.68 6.67
C PHE A 137 -7.09 10.84 7.33
N GLN A 138 -7.14 11.48 8.48
CA GLN A 138 -8.39 11.65 9.24
C GLN A 138 -9.32 12.69 8.62
N ARG A 139 -8.78 13.68 7.91
CA ARG A 139 -9.56 14.70 7.22
C ARG A 139 -10.24 14.16 5.95
N GLY A 140 -9.73 13.11 5.40
CA GLY A 140 -10.25 12.50 4.14
C GLY A 140 -11.51 11.63 4.33
#